data_9d3e774e07d2acd3859b09e0f9ee463b
#
_entry.id   9d3e774e07d2acd3859b09e0f9ee463b
#
_cell.length_a   1.000
_cell.length_b   1.000
_cell.length_c   1.000
_cell.angle_alpha   90.00
_cell.angle_beta   90.00
_cell.angle_gamma   90.00
#
_symmetry.space_group_name_H-M   'P 1'
#
loop_
_entity.id
_entity.type
_entity.pdbx_description
1 polymer ?
#
loop_
_entity_poly.entity_id
_entity_poly.type
_entity_poly.pdbx_seq_one_letter_code
_entity_poly.pdbx_strand_id
1 'polypeptide(L)'
;MNFAFTEEQEELRKTVRAFLDAKSSETAVREQMETANGFDPAVWSQMGEQMGLQGLVVPEEFGGSGFSFVELGVVLEEMGRALLCAPYFSTVVLAAQTLINSGDAAAKKKYLPGIAAGETIATLATTEPSGKWDEAGITMQAKGSGSSFTLSGTKMFVLDGHTASLIIVAARTGKGVSLFAVDGNAKGLTRTALSTMDQTRKQAKLEFADVSAELIGTEGKGWDVLSTVFDLAAVALAAEQVGGAQKVLEMAVEYAKVRVQFGRPI
;
A
#
# COMPACT_ATOMS: atom_id res chain seq x y z
N MET A 1 12.72 -8.27 -28.12
CA MET A 1 12.49 -7.67 -26.78
C MET A 1 13.16 -8.60 -25.78
N ASN A 2 14.08 -8.13 -24.96
CA ASN A 2 14.71 -8.94 -23.91
C ASN A 2 13.88 -8.78 -22.63
N PHE A 3 13.36 -9.88 -22.09
CA PHE A 3 12.59 -9.89 -20.85
C PHE A 3 13.42 -10.25 -19.60
N ALA A 4 14.75 -10.43 -19.77
CA ALA A 4 15.62 -10.66 -18.62
C ALA A 4 15.79 -9.36 -17.81
N PHE A 5 15.88 -9.49 -16.51
CA PHE A 5 16.23 -8.37 -15.64
C PHE A 5 17.65 -7.89 -15.92
N THR A 6 17.90 -6.59 -15.70
CA THR A 6 19.25 -6.02 -15.80
C THR A 6 20.10 -6.40 -14.59
N GLU A 7 21.42 -6.18 -14.68
CA GLU A 7 22.32 -6.42 -13.55
C GLU A 7 21.95 -5.57 -12.34
N GLU A 8 21.51 -4.32 -12.56
CA GLU A 8 21.07 -3.41 -11.50
C GLU A 8 19.77 -3.91 -10.81
N GLN A 9 18.84 -4.44 -11.59
CA GLN A 9 17.60 -5.01 -11.05
C GLN A 9 17.87 -6.28 -10.24
N GLU A 10 18.80 -7.12 -10.68
CA GLU A 10 19.22 -8.31 -9.93
C GLU A 10 20.00 -7.92 -8.65
N GLU A 11 20.79 -6.85 -8.66
CA GLU A 11 21.47 -6.37 -7.46
C GLU A 11 20.48 -5.76 -6.47
N LEU A 12 19.47 -5.02 -6.94
CA LEU A 12 18.35 -4.56 -6.12
C LEU A 12 17.64 -5.74 -5.45
N ARG A 13 17.33 -6.80 -6.21
CA ARG A 13 16.71 -8.03 -5.69
C ARG A 13 17.53 -8.63 -4.56
N LYS A 14 18.82 -8.82 -4.76
CA LYS A 14 19.72 -9.40 -3.75
C LYS A 14 19.80 -8.56 -2.49
N THR A 15 19.90 -7.25 -2.65
CA THR A 15 19.97 -6.30 -1.53
C THR A 15 18.68 -6.32 -0.70
N VAL A 16 17.52 -6.25 -1.35
CA VAL A 16 16.21 -6.31 -0.68
C VAL A 16 16.01 -7.67 -0.01
N ARG A 17 16.36 -8.77 -0.68
CA ARG A 17 16.30 -10.12 -0.11
C ARG A 17 17.14 -10.25 1.15
N ALA A 18 18.41 -9.82 1.11
CA ALA A 18 19.30 -9.89 2.28
C ALA A 18 18.75 -9.08 3.47
N PHE A 19 18.19 -7.91 3.20
CA PHE A 19 17.54 -7.09 4.22
C PHE A 19 16.32 -7.82 4.83
N LEU A 20 15.46 -8.36 3.98
CA LEU A 20 14.23 -9.02 4.44
C LEU A 20 14.51 -10.35 5.14
N ASP A 21 15.50 -11.13 4.70
CA ASP A 21 15.93 -12.35 5.40
C ASP A 21 16.39 -12.03 6.84
N ALA A 22 16.99 -10.86 7.05
CA ALA A 22 17.43 -10.41 8.38
C ALA A 22 16.29 -9.79 9.22
N LYS A 23 15.26 -9.20 8.62
CA LYS A 23 14.26 -8.38 9.32
C LYS A 23 12.85 -8.97 9.32
N SER A 24 12.52 -9.85 8.39
CA SER A 24 11.20 -10.47 8.23
C SER A 24 11.28 -11.99 8.32
N SER A 25 11.95 -12.50 9.36
CA SER A 25 11.95 -13.94 9.65
C SER A 25 10.54 -14.41 10.02
N GLU A 26 10.27 -15.73 9.93
CA GLU A 26 8.97 -16.30 10.33
C GLU A 26 8.56 -15.86 11.75
N THR A 27 9.50 -15.84 12.70
CA THR A 27 9.24 -15.38 14.06
C THR A 27 8.85 -13.91 14.09
N ALA A 28 9.58 -13.03 13.38
CA ALA A 28 9.27 -11.61 13.31
C ALA A 28 7.89 -11.38 12.68
N VAL A 29 7.55 -12.09 11.60
CA VAL A 29 6.22 -12.02 10.98
C VAL A 29 5.13 -12.37 11.98
N ARG A 30 5.29 -13.51 12.72
CA ARG A 30 4.32 -13.94 13.74
C ARG A 30 4.17 -12.92 14.86
N GLU A 31 5.26 -12.32 15.32
CA GLU A 31 5.22 -11.24 16.31
C GLU A 31 4.42 -10.03 15.80
N GLN A 32 4.67 -9.59 14.56
CA GLN A 32 3.93 -8.44 14.02
C GLN A 32 2.44 -8.75 13.77
N MET A 33 2.08 -9.98 13.44
CA MET A 33 0.68 -10.40 13.31
C MET A 33 -0.12 -10.15 14.60
N GLU A 34 0.51 -10.31 15.78
CA GLU A 34 -0.12 -10.12 17.09
C GLU A 34 -0.14 -8.66 17.55
N THR A 35 0.65 -7.76 16.95
CA THR A 35 0.67 -6.35 17.36
C THR A 35 -0.53 -5.57 16.83
N ALA A 36 -0.94 -4.54 17.55
CA ALA A 36 -2.00 -3.64 17.10
C ALA A 36 -1.61 -2.88 15.83
N ASN A 37 -0.35 -2.48 15.71
CA ASN A 37 0.14 -1.75 14.53
C ASN A 37 0.25 -2.65 13.30
N GLY A 38 0.61 -3.94 13.48
CA GLY A 38 0.80 -4.88 12.40
C GLY A 38 2.13 -4.75 11.66
N PHE A 39 3.09 -3.98 12.19
CA PHE A 39 4.43 -3.82 11.62
C PHE A 39 5.42 -3.31 12.68
N ASP A 40 6.72 -3.49 12.43
CA ASP A 40 7.80 -2.95 13.24
C ASP A 40 8.20 -1.54 12.72
N PRO A 41 8.00 -0.47 13.51
CA PRO A 41 8.38 0.88 13.11
C PRO A 41 9.88 1.05 12.82
N ALA A 42 10.75 0.28 13.49
CA ALA A 42 12.19 0.35 13.25
C ALA A 42 12.56 -0.26 11.88
N VAL A 43 11.90 -1.35 11.49
CA VAL A 43 12.07 -1.93 10.14
C VAL A 43 11.54 -0.97 9.09
N TRP A 44 10.37 -0.36 9.31
CA TRP A 44 9.81 0.64 8.42
C TRP A 44 10.75 1.84 8.19
N SER A 45 11.33 2.39 9.27
CA SER A 45 12.32 3.48 9.20
C SER A 45 13.56 3.06 8.41
N GLN A 46 14.12 1.86 8.68
CA GLN A 46 15.29 1.34 7.97
C GLN A 46 15.04 1.15 6.47
N MET A 47 13.83 0.73 6.08
CA MET A 47 13.45 0.61 4.67
C MET A 47 13.53 1.97 3.95
N GLY A 48 13.17 3.08 4.61
CA GLY A 48 13.27 4.43 4.08
C GLY A 48 14.69 4.98 4.13
N GLU A 49 15.26 5.05 5.32
CA GLU A 49 16.52 5.74 5.58
C GLU A 49 17.74 5.05 4.94
N GLN A 50 17.75 3.71 4.91
CA GLN A 50 18.91 2.94 4.43
C GLN A 50 18.76 2.49 2.98
N MET A 51 17.53 2.24 2.53
CA MET A 51 17.28 1.63 1.23
C MET A 51 16.42 2.49 0.30
N GLY A 52 15.79 3.56 0.79
CA GLY A 52 14.94 4.43 -0.02
C GLY A 52 13.71 3.77 -0.62
N LEU A 53 13.24 2.64 -0.04
CA LEU A 53 12.19 1.83 -0.66
C LEU A 53 10.85 2.56 -0.77
N GLN A 54 10.48 3.40 0.20
CA GLN A 54 9.23 4.16 0.16
C GLN A 54 9.25 5.22 -0.95
N GLY A 55 10.44 5.74 -1.29
CA GLY A 55 10.65 6.70 -2.38
C GLY A 55 10.94 6.08 -3.74
N LEU A 56 10.99 4.75 -3.86
CA LEU A 56 11.49 4.05 -5.05
C LEU A 56 10.87 4.56 -6.37
N VAL A 57 9.55 4.67 -6.43
CA VAL A 57 8.79 5.09 -7.62
C VAL A 57 8.31 6.53 -7.55
N VAL A 58 8.62 7.24 -6.48
CA VAL A 58 8.29 8.67 -6.36
C VAL A 58 9.25 9.45 -7.24
N PRO A 59 8.77 10.42 -8.06
CA PRO A 59 9.64 11.23 -8.90
C PRO A 59 10.71 11.97 -8.09
N GLU A 60 11.91 12.13 -8.67
CA GLU A 60 13.06 12.79 -8.03
C GLU A 60 12.75 14.20 -7.53
N GLU A 61 11.94 14.95 -8.27
CA GLU A 61 11.50 16.30 -7.87
C GLU A 61 10.72 16.36 -6.54
N PHE A 62 10.23 15.20 -6.06
CA PHE A 62 9.53 15.05 -4.79
C PHE A 62 10.34 14.21 -3.78
N GLY A 63 11.64 14.05 -4.00
CA GLY A 63 12.55 13.36 -3.08
C GLY A 63 12.59 11.84 -3.22
N GLY A 64 12.02 11.29 -4.28
CA GLY A 64 12.11 9.86 -4.59
C GLY A 64 13.28 9.52 -5.49
N SER A 65 13.37 8.26 -5.91
CA SER A 65 14.41 7.74 -6.81
C SER A 65 13.99 7.69 -8.28
N GLY A 66 12.71 7.90 -8.59
CA GLY A 66 12.19 7.94 -9.95
C GLY A 66 12.31 6.63 -10.73
N PHE A 67 12.47 5.50 -10.04
CA PHE A 67 12.51 4.18 -10.67
C PHE A 67 11.17 3.80 -11.30
N SER A 68 11.20 2.81 -12.18
CA SER A 68 10.02 2.33 -12.88
C SER A 68 9.21 1.34 -12.04
N PHE A 69 8.06 0.95 -12.59
CA PHE A 69 7.21 -0.08 -11.98
C PHE A 69 7.83 -1.48 -12.06
N VAL A 70 8.90 -1.69 -12.87
CA VAL A 70 9.64 -2.95 -12.92
C VAL A 70 10.45 -3.13 -11.65
N GLU A 71 11.19 -2.11 -11.21
CA GLU A 71 11.96 -2.14 -9.96
C GLU A 71 11.02 -2.29 -8.76
N LEU A 72 9.87 -1.63 -8.76
CA LEU A 72 8.84 -1.84 -7.73
C LEU A 72 8.36 -3.30 -7.70
N GLY A 73 8.16 -3.92 -8.86
CA GLY A 73 7.78 -5.33 -8.98
C GLY A 73 8.83 -6.25 -8.35
N VAL A 74 10.12 -6.00 -8.61
CA VAL A 74 11.24 -6.74 -8.00
C VAL A 74 11.20 -6.64 -6.47
N VAL A 75 10.99 -5.44 -5.94
CA VAL A 75 10.90 -5.22 -4.49
C VAL A 75 9.69 -5.93 -3.88
N LEU A 76 8.52 -5.83 -4.51
CA LEU A 76 7.29 -6.47 -4.05
C LEU A 76 7.37 -8.00 -4.09
N GLU A 77 8.04 -8.57 -5.10
CA GLU A 77 8.30 -10.01 -5.17
C GLU A 77 9.10 -10.48 -3.93
N GLU A 78 10.14 -9.75 -3.54
CA GLU A 78 10.91 -10.09 -2.34
C GLU A 78 10.11 -9.86 -1.04
N MET A 79 9.27 -8.81 -0.99
CA MET A 79 8.37 -8.58 0.15
C MET A 79 7.34 -9.70 0.31
N GLY A 80 6.76 -10.18 -0.79
CA GLY A 80 5.85 -11.32 -0.80
C GLY A 80 6.52 -12.61 -0.37
N ARG A 81 7.76 -12.84 -0.86
CA ARG A 81 8.61 -13.97 -0.45
C ARG A 81 8.83 -14.01 1.07
N ALA A 82 9.04 -12.86 1.70
CA ALA A 82 9.32 -12.71 3.11
C ALA A 82 8.06 -12.55 3.99
N LEU A 83 6.87 -12.47 3.39
CA LEU A 83 5.61 -12.11 4.07
C LEU A 83 5.75 -10.84 4.92
N LEU A 84 6.40 -9.82 4.38
CA LEU A 84 6.70 -8.60 5.13
C LEU A 84 5.44 -7.95 5.68
N CYS A 85 5.37 -7.82 6.99
CA CYS A 85 4.36 -7.02 7.68
C CYS A 85 4.80 -5.55 7.70
N ALA A 86 4.32 -4.75 6.75
CA ALA A 86 4.59 -3.32 6.67
C ALA A 86 3.51 -2.59 5.85
N PRO A 87 3.25 -1.30 6.12
CA PRO A 87 2.27 -0.49 5.38
C PRO A 87 2.82 -0.04 4.01
N TYR A 88 3.57 -0.92 3.33
CA TYR A 88 4.23 -0.59 2.07
C TYR A 88 3.24 -0.54 0.91
N PHE A 89 2.38 -1.55 0.78
CA PHE A 89 1.40 -1.62 -0.30
C PHE A 89 0.38 -0.48 -0.23
N SER A 90 -0.13 -0.19 0.96
CA SER A 90 -1.07 0.93 1.17
C SER A 90 -0.42 2.28 0.86
N THR A 91 0.84 2.48 1.27
CA THR A 91 1.54 3.75 1.15
C THR A 91 2.11 3.97 -0.25
N VAL A 92 2.88 3.01 -0.79
CA VAL A 92 3.63 3.18 -2.04
C VAL A 92 2.81 2.79 -3.26
N VAL A 93 2.06 1.67 -3.18
CA VAL A 93 1.29 1.18 -4.33
C VAL A 93 -0.06 1.89 -4.44
N LEU A 94 -0.77 2.12 -3.34
CA LEU A 94 -2.09 2.74 -3.41
C LEU A 94 -2.02 4.27 -3.29
N ALA A 95 -1.55 4.80 -2.17
CA ALA A 95 -1.62 6.23 -1.90
C ALA A 95 -0.65 7.05 -2.77
N ALA A 96 0.64 6.66 -2.85
CA ALA A 96 1.60 7.40 -3.67
C ALA A 96 1.22 7.36 -5.15
N GLN A 97 0.79 6.20 -5.69
CA GLN A 97 0.33 6.13 -7.08
C GLN A 97 -0.93 6.96 -7.32
N THR A 98 -1.84 7.06 -6.35
CA THR A 98 -2.99 7.97 -6.45
C THR A 98 -2.53 9.42 -6.57
N LEU A 99 -1.59 9.87 -5.76
CA LEU A 99 -1.03 11.22 -5.83
C LEU A 99 -0.29 11.46 -7.15
N ILE A 100 0.56 10.54 -7.57
CA ILE A 100 1.35 10.64 -8.82
C ILE A 100 0.42 10.79 -10.03
N ASN A 101 -0.67 10.02 -10.09
CA ASN A 101 -1.61 10.01 -11.20
C ASN A 101 -2.75 11.05 -11.08
N SER A 102 -2.83 11.80 -9.97
CA SER A 102 -3.92 12.78 -9.72
C SER A 102 -3.93 13.99 -10.64
N GLY A 103 -2.80 14.28 -11.30
CA GLY A 103 -2.62 15.54 -12.04
C GLY A 103 -2.47 16.78 -11.16
N ASP A 104 -2.45 16.65 -9.84
CA ASP A 104 -2.39 17.74 -8.87
C ASP A 104 -0.95 18.00 -8.40
N ALA A 105 -0.32 19.01 -8.97
CA ALA A 105 1.06 19.39 -8.62
C ALA A 105 1.19 19.86 -7.15
N ALA A 106 0.14 20.51 -6.61
CA ALA A 106 0.15 20.98 -5.22
C ALA A 106 0.07 19.83 -4.23
N ALA A 107 -0.83 18.86 -4.47
CA ALA A 107 -0.95 17.66 -3.65
C ALA A 107 0.32 16.81 -3.72
N LYS A 108 0.91 16.61 -4.91
CA LYS A 108 2.21 15.91 -5.05
C LYS A 108 3.29 16.56 -4.20
N LYS A 109 3.48 17.88 -4.35
CA LYS A 109 4.49 18.64 -3.59
C LYS A 109 4.26 18.59 -2.08
N LYS A 110 3.00 18.53 -1.65
CA LYS A 110 2.62 18.51 -0.23
C LYS A 110 2.86 17.15 0.43
N TYR A 111 2.53 16.04 -0.26
CA TYR A 111 2.43 14.73 0.39
C TYR A 111 3.51 13.75 -0.03
N LEU A 112 3.99 13.77 -1.29
CA LEU A 112 4.97 12.79 -1.77
C LEU A 112 6.32 12.85 -1.03
N PRO A 113 6.87 14.02 -0.65
CA PRO A 113 8.15 14.06 0.08
C PRO A 113 8.12 13.29 1.41
N GLY A 114 7.09 13.46 2.21
CA GLY A 114 6.95 12.72 3.47
C GLY A 114 6.76 11.21 3.27
N ILE A 115 6.08 10.80 2.18
CA ILE A 115 5.97 9.38 1.79
C ILE A 115 7.35 8.85 1.37
N ALA A 116 8.06 9.56 0.49
CA ALA A 116 9.37 9.13 0.00
C ALA A 116 10.40 8.99 1.12
N ALA A 117 10.36 9.87 2.11
CA ALA A 117 11.20 9.81 3.30
C ALA A 117 10.80 8.69 4.29
N GLY A 118 9.65 8.03 4.09
CA GLY A 118 9.11 7.04 5.05
C GLY A 118 8.48 7.64 6.31
N GLU A 119 8.37 8.96 6.40
CA GLU A 119 7.78 9.69 7.53
C GLU A 119 6.26 9.63 7.55
N THR A 120 5.64 9.51 6.36
CA THR A 120 4.19 9.47 6.19
C THR A 120 3.72 8.08 5.78
N ILE A 121 2.99 7.41 6.65
CA ILE A 121 2.21 6.22 6.29
C ILE A 121 0.91 6.71 5.69
N ALA A 122 0.64 6.31 4.44
CA ALA A 122 -0.54 6.73 3.71
C ALA A 122 -1.38 5.53 3.24
N THR A 123 -2.67 5.74 3.03
CA THR A 123 -3.56 4.72 2.50
C THR A 123 -4.63 5.29 1.58
N LEU A 124 -5.30 4.41 0.84
CA LEU A 124 -6.40 4.72 -0.06
C LEU A 124 -7.69 4.03 0.43
N ALA A 125 -8.71 4.82 0.73
CA ALA A 125 -10.00 4.36 1.23
C ALA A 125 -11.07 4.48 0.13
N THR A 126 -11.42 3.37 -0.53
CA THR A 126 -12.39 3.32 -1.63
C THR A 126 -13.62 2.49 -1.30
N THR A 127 -13.42 1.27 -0.79
CA THR A 127 -14.49 0.29 -0.56
C THR A 127 -15.46 0.74 0.52
N GLU A 128 -16.75 0.53 0.31
CA GLU A 128 -17.84 0.85 1.23
C GLU A 128 -18.53 -0.42 1.73
N PRO A 129 -19.47 -0.34 2.69
CA PRO A 129 -20.13 -1.52 3.24
C PRO A 129 -20.81 -2.44 2.21
N SER A 130 -21.15 -1.93 1.03
CA SER A 130 -21.70 -2.72 -0.07
C SER A 130 -20.72 -3.76 -0.64
N GLY A 131 -19.40 -3.58 -0.41
CA GLY A 131 -18.35 -4.43 -0.95
C GLY A 131 -18.12 -4.31 -2.47
N LYS A 132 -18.79 -3.37 -3.15
CA LYS A 132 -18.62 -3.16 -4.59
C LYS A 132 -17.30 -2.46 -4.90
N TRP A 133 -16.67 -2.86 -6.00
CA TRP A 133 -15.37 -2.38 -6.44
C TRP A 133 -15.43 -1.52 -7.72
N ASP A 134 -16.63 -1.16 -8.15
CA ASP A 134 -16.89 -0.30 -9.29
C ASP A 134 -17.18 1.14 -8.85
N GLU A 135 -17.28 2.05 -9.82
CA GLU A 135 -17.59 3.46 -9.57
C GLU A 135 -18.94 3.64 -8.85
N ALA A 136 -19.91 2.79 -9.13
CA ALA A 136 -21.24 2.82 -8.52
C ALA A 136 -21.20 2.40 -7.03
N GLY A 137 -20.17 1.67 -6.62
CA GLY A 137 -19.93 1.30 -5.23
C GLY A 137 -19.49 2.46 -4.34
N ILE A 138 -19.03 3.59 -4.92
CA ILE A 138 -18.65 4.80 -4.18
C ILE A 138 -19.88 5.69 -4.05
N THR A 139 -20.55 5.63 -2.89
CA THR A 139 -21.80 6.35 -2.59
C THR A 139 -21.63 7.42 -1.51
N MET A 140 -20.56 7.36 -0.73
CA MET A 140 -20.20 8.34 0.30
C MET A 140 -20.17 9.75 -0.28
N GLN A 141 -20.86 10.70 0.37
CA GLN A 141 -20.99 12.05 -0.14
C GLN A 141 -19.92 12.98 0.45
N ALA A 142 -19.36 13.80 -0.42
CA ALA A 142 -18.54 14.95 -0.05
C ALA A 142 -19.37 16.23 -0.21
N LYS A 143 -19.41 17.06 0.84
CA LYS A 143 -20.12 18.34 0.85
C LYS A 143 -19.12 19.48 0.97
N GLY A 144 -19.18 20.46 0.10
CA GLY A 144 -18.26 21.61 0.10
C GLY A 144 -18.08 22.22 -1.27
N SER A 145 -17.07 23.06 -1.41
CA SER A 145 -16.70 23.68 -2.68
C SER A 145 -15.24 24.13 -2.67
N GLY A 146 -14.67 24.37 -3.85
CA GLY A 146 -13.27 24.74 -4.01
C GLY A 146 -12.34 23.62 -3.53
N SER A 147 -11.48 23.91 -2.60
CA SER A 147 -10.55 22.92 -2.00
C SER A 147 -11.04 22.31 -0.68
N SER A 148 -12.11 22.87 -0.09
CA SER A 148 -12.56 22.50 1.27
C SER A 148 -13.88 21.74 1.24
N PHE A 149 -13.84 20.52 1.73
CA PHE A 149 -14.98 19.62 1.79
C PHE A 149 -15.12 19.00 3.18
N THR A 150 -16.28 18.46 3.46
CA THR A 150 -16.55 17.59 4.61
C THR A 150 -17.03 16.24 4.11
N LEU A 151 -16.58 15.17 4.75
CA LEU A 151 -16.92 13.80 4.42
C LEU A 151 -17.75 13.18 5.54
N SER A 152 -18.83 12.48 5.17
CA SER A 152 -19.65 11.72 6.11
C SER A 152 -20.03 10.39 5.49
N GLY A 153 -19.75 9.28 6.20
CA GLY A 153 -19.99 7.92 5.72
C GLY A 153 -18.98 6.92 6.28
N THR A 154 -18.90 5.75 5.64
CA THR A 154 -18.05 4.64 6.11
C THR A 154 -17.24 4.07 4.97
N LYS A 155 -15.95 3.81 5.23
CA LYS A 155 -15.07 3.01 4.36
C LYS A 155 -14.70 1.72 5.07
N MET A 156 -14.65 0.62 4.31
CA MET A 156 -14.39 -0.71 4.81
C MET A 156 -13.13 -1.30 4.19
N PHE A 157 -12.50 -2.21 4.92
CA PHE A 157 -11.33 -2.98 4.46
C PHE A 157 -10.16 -2.10 4.00
N VAL A 158 -9.99 -0.94 4.64
CA VAL A 158 -8.92 0.00 4.31
C VAL A 158 -7.61 -0.53 4.85
N LEU A 159 -6.68 -0.86 3.94
CA LEU A 159 -5.34 -1.36 4.30
C LEU A 159 -4.63 -0.32 5.16
N ASP A 160 -4.08 -0.76 6.30
CA ASP A 160 -3.37 0.08 7.26
C ASP A 160 -4.11 1.36 7.71
N GLY A 161 -5.44 1.41 7.50
CA GLY A 161 -6.24 2.58 7.80
C GLY A 161 -6.24 2.97 9.28
N HIS A 162 -5.92 2.03 10.20
CA HIS A 162 -5.83 2.29 11.62
C HIS A 162 -4.54 3.03 12.02
N THR A 163 -3.46 2.94 11.22
CA THR A 163 -2.16 3.54 11.49
C THR A 163 -1.80 4.70 10.55
N ALA A 164 -2.44 4.78 9.38
CA ALA A 164 -2.13 5.80 8.38
C ALA A 164 -2.30 7.23 8.92
N SER A 165 -1.30 8.08 8.68
CA SER A 165 -1.33 9.50 8.99
C SER A 165 -1.97 10.34 7.88
N LEU A 166 -1.96 9.82 6.62
CA LEU A 166 -2.64 10.38 5.47
C LEU A 166 -3.61 9.36 4.90
N ILE A 167 -4.87 9.72 4.75
CA ILE A 167 -5.89 8.88 4.14
C ILE A 167 -6.43 9.56 2.89
N ILE A 168 -6.24 8.95 1.72
CA ILE A 168 -6.87 9.39 0.49
C ILE A 168 -8.22 8.72 0.40
N VAL A 169 -9.30 9.50 0.36
CA VAL A 169 -10.67 9.02 0.40
C VAL A 169 -11.36 9.29 -0.92
N ALA A 170 -11.94 8.25 -1.51
CA ALA A 170 -12.84 8.41 -2.66
C ALA A 170 -14.25 8.73 -2.15
N ALA A 171 -14.83 9.83 -2.60
CA ALA A 171 -16.20 10.20 -2.28
C ALA A 171 -16.85 10.91 -3.46
N ARG A 172 -18.17 11.06 -3.43
CA ARG A 172 -18.95 11.60 -4.53
C ARG A 172 -19.35 13.05 -4.27
N THR A 173 -19.12 13.91 -5.24
CA THR A 173 -19.66 15.26 -5.30
C THR A 173 -20.79 15.33 -6.34
N GLY A 174 -21.36 16.51 -6.54
CA GLY A 174 -22.32 16.74 -7.63
C GLY A 174 -21.73 16.55 -9.03
N LYS A 175 -20.39 16.52 -9.18
CA LYS A 175 -19.69 16.32 -10.46
C LYS A 175 -19.22 14.88 -10.70
N GLY A 176 -19.33 14.00 -9.69
CA GLY A 176 -18.89 12.61 -9.80
C GLY A 176 -17.94 12.20 -8.67
N VAL A 177 -17.30 11.03 -8.84
CA VAL A 177 -16.30 10.54 -7.87
C VAL A 177 -15.09 11.47 -7.87
N SER A 178 -14.67 11.85 -6.68
CA SER A 178 -13.56 12.75 -6.41
C SER A 178 -12.67 12.18 -5.33
N LEU A 179 -11.42 12.64 -5.24
CA LEU A 179 -10.44 12.18 -4.26
C LEU A 179 -10.17 13.27 -3.24
N PHE A 180 -10.01 12.87 -2.00
CA PHE A 180 -9.83 13.81 -0.89
C PHE A 180 -8.71 13.35 0.04
N ALA A 181 -7.83 14.28 0.44
CA ALA A 181 -6.87 14.05 1.50
C ALA A 181 -7.51 14.33 2.86
N VAL A 182 -7.33 13.40 3.78
CA VAL A 182 -7.80 13.49 5.18
C VAL A 182 -6.61 13.18 6.09
N ASP A 183 -6.43 14.01 7.13
CA ASP A 183 -5.47 13.74 8.21
C ASP A 183 -5.96 12.53 9.04
N GLY A 184 -5.07 11.58 9.31
CA GLY A 184 -5.41 10.39 10.11
C GLY A 184 -5.89 10.70 11.53
N ASN A 185 -5.61 11.90 12.05
CA ASN A 185 -6.08 12.38 13.36
C ASN A 185 -7.21 13.41 13.25
N ALA A 186 -7.84 13.53 12.07
CA ALA A 186 -8.91 14.51 11.85
C ALA A 186 -10.06 14.32 12.85
N LYS A 187 -10.58 15.45 13.35
CA LYS A 187 -11.78 15.42 14.22
C LYS A 187 -12.96 14.83 13.46
N GLY A 188 -13.67 13.90 14.09
CA GLY A 188 -14.82 13.22 13.50
C GLY A 188 -14.46 11.92 12.76
N LEU A 189 -13.18 11.60 12.65
CA LEU A 189 -12.73 10.32 12.10
C LEU A 189 -12.61 9.27 13.22
N THR A 190 -13.30 8.14 13.06
CA THR A 190 -13.14 6.95 13.91
C THR A 190 -12.53 5.83 13.10
N ARG A 191 -11.49 5.19 13.66
CA ARG A 191 -10.73 4.11 13.00
C ARG A 191 -10.80 2.85 13.83
N THR A 192 -11.30 1.76 13.28
CA THR A 192 -11.43 0.47 13.95
C THR A 192 -10.69 -0.60 13.16
N ALA A 193 -9.68 -1.21 13.77
CA ALA A 193 -9.01 -2.35 13.19
C ALA A 193 -9.98 -3.53 13.03
N LEU A 194 -9.92 -4.22 11.91
CA LEU A 194 -10.76 -5.38 11.61
C LEU A 194 -10.00 -6.68 11.89
N SER A 195 -10.71 -7.67 12.41
CA SER A 195 -10.20 -9.04 12.43
C SER A 195 -10.28 -9.62 11.03
N THR A 196 -9.14 -10.04 10.49
CA THR A 196 -9.01 -10.58 9.15
C THR A 196 -8.43 -12.01 9.20
N MET A 197 -8.72 -12.82 8.19
CA MET A 197 -8.12 -14.15 8.06
C MET A 197 -6.60 -14.02 7.81
N ASP A 198 -6.20 -13.12 6.90
CA ASP A 198 -4.80 -12.74 6.73
C ASP A 198 -4.43 -11.70 7.80
N GLN A 199 -3.61 -12.11 8.76
CA GLN A 199 -3.15 -11.24 9.84
C GLN A 199 -1.86 -10.49 9.50
N THR A 200 -1.21 -10.82 8.40
CA THR A 200 0.02 -10.13 7.95
C THR A 200 -0.29 -8.75 7.32
N ARG A 201 -1.55 -8.52 6.92
CA ARG A 201 -2.01 -7.26 6.30
C ARG A 201 -3.23 -6.72 7.02
N LYS A 202 -3.01 -5.78 7.92
CA LYS A 202 -4.08 -5.18 8.73
C LYS A 202 -5.03 -4.34 7.86
N GLN A 203 -6.30 -4.40 8.21
CA GLN A 203 -7.37 -3.64 7.58
C GLN A 203 -8.18 -2.90 8.63
N ALA A 204 -8.82 -1.81 8.24
CA ALA A 204 -9.65 -1.01 9.14
C ALA A 204 -10.99 -0.64 8.52
N LYS A 205 -11.97 -0.45 9.39
CA LYS A 205 -13.17 0.32 9.13
C LYS A 205 -12.89 1.78 9.52
N LEU A 206 -13.24 2.72 8.63
CA LEU A 206 -13.13 4.15 8.87
C LEU A 206 -14.53 4.78 8.83
N GLU A 207 -14.90 5.48 9.89
CA GLU A 207 -16.19 6.17 9.99
C GLU A 207 -15.94 7.68 10.05
N PHE A 208 -16.59 8.41 9.17
CA PHE A 208 -16.43 9.84 8.98
C PHE A 208 -17.72 10.55 9.39
N ALA A 209 -17.60 11.46 10.36
CA ALA A 209 -18.69 12.33 10.84
C ALA A 209 -18.30 13.79 10.62
N ASP A 210 -18.65 14.33 9.45
CA ASP A 210 -18.32 15.69 9.00
C ASP A 210 -16.81 16.00 9.07
N VAL A 211 -16.00 15.03 8.64
CA VAL A 211 -14.53 15.13 8.64
C VAL A 211 -14.07 16.11 7.58
N SER A 212 -13.24 17.08 7.97
CA SER A 212 -12.61 18.02 7.02
C SER A 212 -11.69 17.30 6.05
N ALA A 213 -11.79 17.64 4.78
CA ALA A 213 -11.05 17.02 3.70
C ALA A 213 -10.66 18.04 2.63
N GLU A 214 -9.49 17.84 2.03
CA GLU A 214 -8.94 18.65 0.95
C GLU A 214 -9.07 17.90 -0.38
N LEU A 215 -9.63 18.54 -1.39
CA LEU A 215 -9.77 17.96 -2.72
C LEU A 215 -8.37 17.70 -3.33
N ILE A 216 -8.18 16.51 -3.90
CA ILE A 216 -7.01 16.12 -4.69
C ILE A 216 -7.42 16.03 -6.16
N GLY A 217 -6.71 16.74 -7.01
CA GLY A 217 -6.94 16.74 -8.45
C GLY A 217 -8.19 17.50 -8.86
N THR A 218 -8.86 17.03 -9.90
CA THR A 218 -10.05 17.67 -10.47
C THR A 218 -11.31 17.01 -9.92
N GLU A 219 -12.22 17.82 -9.39
CA GLU A 219 -13.54 17.37 -8.91
C GLU A 219 -14.31 16.61 -10.00
N GLY A 220 -14.79 15.42 -9.68
CA GLY A 220 -15.52 14.54 -10.60
C GLY A 220 -14.62 13.66 -11.48
N LYS A 221 -13.29 13.74 -11.34
CA LYS A 221 -12.32 12.95 -12.11
C LYS A 221 -11.58 11.86 -11.29
N GLY A 222 -12.02 11.63 -10.08
CA GLY A 222 -11.39 10.67 -9.18
C GLY A 222 -11.46 9.25 -9.69
N TRP A 223 -12.52 8.85 -10.41
CA TRP A 223 -12.63 7.49 -10.93
C TRP A 223 -11.60 7.19 -12.02
N ASP A 224 -11.30 8.14 -12.89
CA ASP A 224 -10.26 7.99 -13.93
C ASP A 224 -8.90 7.68 -13.30
N VAL A 225 -8.56 8.36 -12.20
CA VAL A 225 -7.34 8.12 -11.42
C VAL A 225 -7.37 6.75 -10.74
N LEU A 226 -8.49 6.42 -10.07
CA LEU A 226 -8.65 5.14 -9.37
C LEU A 226 -8.54 3.94 -10.32
N SER A 227 -9.13 4.01 -11.51
CA SER A 227 -9.05 2.95 -12.51
C SER A 227 -7.58 2.66 -12.86
N THR A 228 -6.79 3.71 -13.12
CA THR A 228 -5.34 3.54 -13.36
C THR A 228 -4.62 2.94 -12.16
N VAL A 229 -4.91 3.43 -10.95
CA VAL A 229 -4.26 2.94 -9.72
C VAL A 229 -4.62 1.49 -9.43
N PHE A 230 -5.85 1.07 -9.70
CA PHE A 230 -6.25 -0.33 -9.53
C PHE A 230 -5.54 -1.27 -10.50
N ASP A 231 -5.34 -0.87 -11.75
CA ASP A 231 -4.56 -1.65 -12.71
C ASP A 231 -3.10 -1.78 -12.24
N LEU A 232 -2.47 -0.68 -11.80
CA LEU A 232 -1.13 -0.70 -11.23
C LEU A 232 -1.06 -1.57 -9.96
N ALA A 233 -2.05 -1.47 -9.08
CA ALA A 233 -2.14 -2.27 -7.87
C ALA A 233 -2.31 -3.77 -8.17
N ALA A 234 -3.06 -4.13 -9.21
CA ALA A 234 -3.20 -5.52 -9.64
C ALA A 234 -1.86 -6.10 -10.11
N VAL A 235 -1.08 -5.35 -10.89
CA VAL A 235 0.27 -5.75 -11.30
C VAL A 235 1.20 -5.89 -10.09
N ALA A 236 1.18 -4.92 -9.17
CA ALA A 236 1.97 -4.94 -7.94
C ALA A 236 1.63 -6.16 -7.05
N LEU A 237 0.34 -6.43 -6.88
CA LEU A 237 -0.12 -7.59 -6.10
C LEU A 237 0.27 -8.91 -6.76
N ALA A 238 0.23 -9.00 -8.10
CA ALA A 238 0.68 -10.19 -8.82
C ALA A 238 2.18 -10.46 -8.59
N ALA A 239 3.03 -9.43 -8.59
CA ALA A 239 4.44 -9.56 -8.28
C ALA A 239 4.67 -10.08 -6.85
N GLU A 240 3.97 -9.51 -5.86
CA GLU A 240 4.00 -9.97 -4.48
C GLU A 240 3.59 -11.45 -4.34
N GLN A 241 2.50 -11.86 -5.01
CA GLN A 241 2.03 -13.24 -5.01
C GLN A 241 3.02 -14.21 -5.64
N VAL A 242 3.72 -13.81 -6.70
CA VAL A 242 4.79 -14.62 -7.32
C VAL A 242 5.91 -14.90 -6.33
N GLY A 243 6.35 -13.88 -5.58
CA GLY A 243 7.37 -14.04 -4.53
C GLY A 243 6.96 -15.03 -3.45
N GLY A 244 5.72 -14.91 -2.94
CA GLY A 244 5.16 -15.86 -1.97
C GLY A 244 5.06 -17.27 -2.53
N ALA A 245 4.57 -17.44 -3.76
CA ALA A 245 4.46 -18.73 -4.42
C ALA A 245 5.83 -19.40 -4.61
N GLN A 246 6.85 -18.64 -5.02
CA GLN A 246 8.22 -19.13 -5.16
C GLN A 246 8.77 -19.64 -3.82
N LYS A 247 8.55 -18.89 -2.74
CA LYS A 247 9.00 -19.31 -1.40
C LYS A 247 8.33 -20.60 -0.95
N VAL A 248 7.03 -20.74 -1.14
CA VAL A 248 6.28 -21.95 -0.80
C VAL A 248 6.78 -23.15 -1.61
N LEU A 249 7.05 -22.97 -2.90
CA LEU A 249 7.64 -24.02 -3.74
C LEU A 249 9.00 -24.47 -3.20
N GLU A 250 9.89 -23.53 -2.89
CA GLU A 250 11.22 -23.85 -2.33
C GLU A 250 11.10 -24.64 -1.00
N MET A 251 10.23 -24.19 -0.09
CA MET A 251 9.97 -24.88 1.18
C MET A 251 9.46 -26.31 0.96
N ALA A 252 8.53 -26.50 0.02
CA ALA A 252 8.00 -27.82 -0.31
C ALA A 252 9.09 -28.74 -0.88
N VAL A 253 9.94 -28.24 -1.78
CA VAL A 253 11.06 -28.99 -2.36
C VAL A 253 12.07 -29.38 -1.29
N GLU A 254 12.47 -28.46 -0.41
CA GLU A 254 13.41 -28.77 0.67
C GLU A 254 12.80 -29.78 1.67
N TYR A 255 11.54 -29.66 2.00
CA TYR A 255 10.85 -30.64 2.82
C TYR A 255 10.84 -32.05 2.17
N ALA A 256 10.54 -32.15 0.87
CA ALA A 256 10.53 -33.39 0.13
C ALA A 256 11.91 -34.10 0.15
N LYS A 257 13.01 -33.33 0.14
CA LYS A 257 14.38 -33.89 0.21
C LYS A 257 14.73 -34.50 1.57
N VAL A 258 14.15 -33.97 2.65
CA VAL A 258 14.48 -34.40 4.03
C VAL A 258 13.46 -35.36 4.63
N ARG A 259 12.21 -35.35 4.15
CA ARG A 259 11.15 -36.21 4.63
C ARG A 259 11.33 -37.62 4.09
N VAL A 260 11.58 -38.59 4.98
CA VAL A 260 11.73 -40.01 4.63
C VAL A 260 10.41 -40.75 4.87
N GLN A 261 9.92 -41.45 3.85
CA GLN A 261 8.84 -42.43 3.93
C GLN A 261 9.22 -43.66 3.13
N PHE A 262 8.87 -44.86 3.66
CA PHE A 262 9.19 -46.13 3.02
C PHE A 262 10.68 -46.30 2.68
N GLY A 263 11.59 -45.77 3.55
CA GLY A 263 13.03 -45.87 3.41
C GLY A 263 13.69 -44.95 2.37
N ARG A 264 12.98 -44.00 1.83
CA ARG A 264 13.53 -43.02 0.86
C ARG A 264 12.89 -41.63 1.04
N PRO A 265 13.56 -40.55 0.56
CA PRO A 265 12.93 -39.23 0.43
C PRO A 265 11.66 -39.31 -0.42
N ILE A 266 10.67 -38.49 -0.11
CA ILE A 266 9.38 -38.41 -0.85
C ILE A 266 9.51 -37.58 -2.12
#